data_9b91e4ce86b1a2d361b2953952b63339
#
_entry.id   9b91e4ce86b1a2d361b2953952b63339
#
_cell.length_a   1.000
_cell.length_b   1.000
_cell.length_c   1.000
_cell.angle_alpha   90.00
_cell.angle_beta   90.00
_cell.angle_gamma   90.00
#
_symmetry.space_group_name_H-M   'P 1'
#
loop_
_entity.id
_entity.type
_entity.pdbx_description
1 polymer ?
#
loop_
_entity_poly.entity_id
_entity_poly.type
_entity_poly.pdbx_seq_one_letter_code
_entity_poly.pdbx_strand_id
1 'polypeptide(L)'
;MELIVFAAASLQETLTEIGELYQAVAPNVTLIFSFDSSGTLKTQIQEGADCDLFISAAQKQMNQLDAAADPEVNTEGLDFVEQGTRVDLLENKVALVVPEGNPANINSFADIANCESIALGNDDVPVGQYSIEILTNLGLLEGLESGSKITYGSNVKEVTTQVNEGAVDCGIVYATDAFSAGLTIVDQAQEDMCSQVIYPAAVLNISQHLEEAKAFLAYLQGEEATAVFESVGFAPVG
;
A
#
# COMPACT_ATOMS: atom_id res chain seq x y z
N MET A 1 18.11 -6.08 20.14
CA MET A 1 16.73 -5.72 20.46
C MET A 1 15.86 -5.91 19.21
N GLU A 2 14.59 -6.20 19.37
CA GLU A 2 13.65 -6.33 18.27
C GLU A 2 12.91 -5.01 18.07
N LEU A 3 12.74 -4.60 16.81
CA LEU A 3 11.96 -3.44 16.41
C LEU A 3 10.84 -3.93 15.48
N ILE A 4 9.60 -3.75 15.89
CA ILE A 4 8.42 -4.28 15.19
C ILE A 4 7.90 -3.23 14.21
N VAL A 5 7.88 -3.58 12.92
CA VAL A 5 7.47 -2.70 11.84
C VAL A 5 6.25 -3.29 11.15
N PHE A 6 5.13 -2.60 11.21
CA PHE A 6 3.94 -2.91 10.43
C PHE A 6 3.96 -2.11 9.13
N ALA A 7 3.90 -2.80 8.00
CA ALA A 7 3.98 -2.15 6.70
C ALA A 7 3.00 -2.75 5.69
N ALA A 8 2.48 -1.91 4.83
CA ALA A 8 1.61 -2.33 3.73
C ALA A 8 2.28 -3.45 2.90
N ALA A 9 1.49 -4.44 2.49
CA ALA A 9 1.96 -5.63 1.76
C ALA A 9 2.74 -5.29 0.48
N SER A 10 2.44 -4.15 -0.16
CA SER A 10 3.14 -3.65 -1.34
C SER A 10 4.63 -3.29 -1.08
N LEU A 11 5.03 -3.13 0.19
CA LEU A 11 6.40 -2.80 0.58
C LEU A 11 7.24 -4.03 0.96
N GLN A 12 6.68 -5.24 0.88
CA GLN A 12 7.31 -6.46 1.41
C GLN A 12 8.70 -6.69 0.82
N GLU A 13 8.85 -6.64 -0.48
CA GLU A 13 10.12 -6.92 -1.17
C GLU A 13 11.16 -5.84 -0.83
N THR A 14 10.79 -4.57 -0.95
CA THR A 14 11.70 -3.44 -0.71
C THR A 14 12.13 -3.35 0.75
N LEU A 15 11.20 -3.47 1.70
CA LEU A 15 11.55 -3.41 3.12
C LEU A 15 12.34 -4.64 3.60
N THR A 16 12.16 -5.80 2.98
CA THR A 16 13.00 -6.97 3.26
C THR A 16 14.45 -6.69 2.87
N GLU A 17 14.69 -6.17 1.66
CA GLU A 17 16.02 -5.78 1.19
C GLU A 17 16.62 -4.65 2.04
N ILE A 18 15.84 -3.60 2.33
CA ILE A 18 16.27 -2.48 3.19
C ILE A 18 16.61 -2.98 4.59
N GLY A 19 15.88 -3.96 5.12
CA GLY A 19 16.17 -4.56 6.42
C GLY A 19 17.54 -5.24 6.48
N GLU A 20 17.92 -5.93 5.40
CA GLU A 20 19.27 -6.52 5.27
C GLU A 20 20.35 -5.44 5.24
N LEU A 21 20.14 -4.34 4.52
CA LEU A 21 21.07 -3.20 4.50
C LEU A 21 21.17 -2.53 5.88
N TYR A 22 20.04 -2.30 6.53
CA TYR A 22 20.00 -1.67 7.85
C TYR A 22 20.71 -2.51 8.93
N GLN A 23 20.66 -3.84 8.82
CA GLN A 23 21.38 -4.74 9.74
C GLN A 23 22.89 -4.48 9.75
N ALA A 24 23.48 -4.02 8.63
CA ALA A 24 24.91 -3.67 8.57
C ALA A 24 25.20 -2.33 9.30
N VAL A 25 24.23 -1.41 9.32
CA VAL A 25 24.34 -0.11 9.97
C VAL A 25 24.04 -0.20 11.48
N ALA A 26 23.05 -1.01 11.84
CA ALA A 26 22.56 -1.17 13.21
C ALA A 26 22.54 -2.64 13.65
N PRO A 27 23.69 -3.30 13.84
CA PRO A 27 23.79 -4.75 14.08
C PRO A 27 23.13 -5.23 15.38
N ASN A 28 22.82 -4.32 16.29
CA ASN A 28 22.13 -4.61 17.55
C ASN A 28 20.60 -4.52 17.46
N VAL A 29 20.05 -4.11 16.30
CA VAL A 29 18.62 -4.00 16.03
C VAL A 29 18.21 -5.12 15.07
N THR A 30 17.22 -5.91 15.45
CA THR A 30 16.59 -6.91 14.58
C THR A 30 15.24 -6.39 14.17
N LEU A 31 15.02 -6.16 12.88
CA LEU A 31 13.72 -5.74 12.36
C LEU A 31 12.78 -6.94 12.25
N ILE A 32 11.59 -6.80 12.81
CA ILE A 32 10.50 -7.79 12.73
C ILE A 32 9.38 -7.15 11.91
N PHE A 33 9.24 -7.58 10.67
CA PHE A 33 8.20 -7.06 9.78
C PHE A 33 6.90 -7.86 9.88
N SER A 34 5.77 -7.13 9.87
CA SER A 34 4.44 -7.68 9.63
C SER A 34 3.86 -6.98 8.40
N PHE A 35 3.56 -7.77 7.37
CA PHE A 35 3.05 -7.27 6.09
C PHE A 35 1.60 -7.71 5.89
N ASP A 36 0.69 -6.76 5.73
CA ASP A 36 -0.71 -7.00 5.38
C ASP A 36 -1.32 -5.73 4.75
N SER A 37 -2.64 -5.71 4.54
CA SER A 37 -3.33 -4.48 4.17
C SER A 37 -3.17 -3.42 5.27
N SER A 38 -3.07 -2.16 4.88
CA SER A 38 -2.96 -1.07 5.86
C SER A 38 -4.16 -1.00 6.80
N GLY A 39 -5.35 -1.40 6.33
CA GLY A 39 -6.55 -1.48 7.16
C GLY A 39 -6.47 -2.57 8.23
N THR A 40 -6.02 -3.77 7.86
CA THR A 40 -5.80 -4.88 8.80
C THR A 40 -4.76 -4.49 9.85
N LEU A 41 -3.62 -3.93 9.44
CA LEU A 41 -2.55 -3.51 10.35
C LEU A 41 -3.01 -2.40 11.30
N LYS A 42 -3.75 -1.41 10.79
CA LYS A 42 -4.38 -0.36 11.61
C LYS A 42 -5.28 -0.95 12.69
N THR A 43 -6.11 -1.93 12.32
CA THR A 43 -7.00 -2.61 13.26
C THR A 43 -6.22 -3.37 14.34
N GLN A 44 -5.15 -4.07 13.96
CA GLN A 44 -4.27 -4.76 14.92
C GLN A 44 -3.62 -3.78 15.91
N ILE A 45 -3.15 -2.61 15.45
CA ILE A 45 -2.61 -1.55 16.32
C ILE A 45 -3.69 -1.08 17.31
N GLN A 46 -4.88 -0.81 16.81
CA GLN A 46 -6.02 -0.37 17.60
C GLN A 46 -6.44 -1.41 18.65
N GLU A 47 -6.30 -2.70 18.35
CA GLU A 47 -6.59 -3.83 19.24
C GLU A 47 -5.45 -4.12 20.23
N GLY A 48 -4.34 -3.36 20.16
CA GLY A 48 -3.25 -3.41 21.12
C GLY A 48 -2.09 -4.32 20.71
N ALA A 49 -1.91 -4.57 19.43
CA ALA A 49 -0.70 -5.22 18.95
C ALA A 49 0.53 -4.34 19.18
N ASP A 50 1.64 -4.96 19.58
CA ASP A 50 2.92 -4.28 19.67
C ASP A 50 3.39 -3.85 18.27
N CYS A 51 3.70 -2.56 18.13
CA CYS A 51 4.20 -1.99 16.89
C CYS A 51 5.02 -0.73 17.19
N ASP A 52 6.22 -0.64 16.65
CA ASP A 52 7.12 0.50 16.85
C ASP A 52 7.01 1.52 15.70
N LEU A 53 6.85 1.04 14.47
CA LEU A 53 6.74 1.85 13.26
C LEU A 53 5.61 1.33 12.37
N PHE A 54 4.75 2.23 11.88
CA PHE A 54 3.69 1.90 10.93
C PHE A 54 3.91 2.62 9.60
N ILE A 55 3.82 1.89 8.49
CA ILE A 55 3.92 2.41 7.12
C ILE A 55 2.66 1.99 6.35
N SER A 56 1.82 2.96 6.06
CA SER A 56 0.55 2.76 5.35
C SER A 56 0.69 3.03 3.86
N ALA A 57 -0.07 2.33 3.02
CA ALA A 57 -0.17 2.61 1.58
C ALA A 57 -1.22 3.68 1.23
N ALA A 58 -1.81 4.33 2.23
CA ALA A 58 -2.68 5.50 2.05
C ALA A 58 -2.71 6.37 3.30
N GLN A 59 -2.99 7.64 3.10
CA GLN A 59 -3.14 8.64 4.17
C GLN A 59 -4.29 8.30 5.13
N LYS A 60 -5.38 7.72 4.62
CA LYS A 60 -6.60 7.44 5.40
C LYS A 60 -6.33 6.62 6.66
N GLN A 61 -5.62 5.49 6.54
CA GLN A 61 -5.36 4.60 7.68
C GLN A 61 -4.42 5.24 8.71
N MET A 62 -3.42 6.00 8.25
CA MET A 62 -2.55 6.76 9.14
C MET A 62 -3.34 7.88 9.84
N ASN A 63 -4.18 8.62 9.12
CA ASN A 63 -5.02 9.67 9.68
C ASN A 63 -5.95 9.14 10.79
N GLN A 64 -6.46 7.93 10.65
CA GLN A 64 -7.33 7.29 11.65
C GLN A 64 -6.61 6.95 12.97
N LEU A 65 -5.28 6.89 12.98
CA LEU A 65 -4.46 6.63 14.17
C LEU A 65 -3.82 7.90 14.74
N ASP A 66 -3.91 9.03 14.05
CA ASP A 66 -3.19 10.27 14.34
C ASP A 66 -4.12 11.30 14.97
N ALA A 67 -3.89 11.65 16.25
CA ALA A 67 -4.66 12.66 16.95
C ALA A 67 -4.54 14.07 16.34
N ALA A 68 -3.51 14.33 15.53
CA ALA A 68 -3.34 15.58 14.80
C ALA A 68 -4.14 15.64 13.48
N ALA A 69 -4.71 14.52 13.04
CA ALA A 69 -5.53 14.46 11.83
C ALA A 69 -6.91 15.12 12.02
N ASP A 70 -7.59 15.35 10.90
CA ASP A 70 -8.95 15.90 10.91
C ASP A 70 -9.89 14.97 11.70
N PRO A 71 -10.65 15.49 12.69
CA PRO A 71 -11.62 14.73 13.46
C PRO A 71 -12.73 14.06 12.60
N GLU A 72 -12.99 14.55 11.41
CA GLU A 72 -13.91 13.90 10.47
C GLU A 72 -13.33 12.60 9.88
N VAL A 73 -12.00 12.43 9.92
CA VAL A 73 -11.30 11.21 9.48
C VAL A 73 -10.94 10.31 10.66
N ASN A 74 -10.38 10.88 11.73
CA ASN A 74 -10.14 10.19 13.01
C ASN A 74 -11.36 10.27 13.90
N THR A 75 -12.45 9.66 13.48
CA THR A 75 -13.76 9.73 14.18
C THR A 75 -13.76 9.06 15.56
N GLU A 76 -12.83 8.16 15.81
CA GLU A 76 -12.66 7.45 17.08
C GLU A 76 -11.74 8.21 18.06
N GLY A 77 -11.09 9.27 17.62
CA GLY A 77 -10.16 10.08 18.42
C GLY A 77 -8.94 9.30 18.89
N LEU A 78 -8.44 8.39 18.04
CA LEU A 78 -7.26 7.57 18.35
C LEU A 78 -5.99 8.42 18.36
N ASP A 79 -5.07 8.08 19.24
CA ASP A 79 -3.78 8.76 19.44
C ASP A 79 -2.67 7.71 19.54
N PHE A 80 -2.22 7.21 18.42
CA PHE A 80 -1.14 6.22 18.33
C PHE A 80 0.13 6.76 17.69
N VAL A 81 0.07 7.89 16.98
CA VAL A 81 1.24 8.46 16.29
C VAL A 81 2.08 9.29 17.25
N GLU A 82 3.37 8.98 17.36
CA GLU A 82 4.34 9.80 18.08
C GLU A 82 4.50 11.16 17.40
N GLN A 83 4.25 12.23 18.12
CA GLN A 83 4.20 13.58 17.60
C GLN A 83 5.52 13.99 16.92
N GLY A 84 5.40 14.54 15.71
CA GLY A 84 6.52 15.04 14.93
C GLY A 84 7.34 13.95 14.20
N THR A 85 6.88 12.70 14.21
CA THR A 85 7.56 11.61 13.48
C THR A 85 6.90 11.28 12.15
N ARG A 86 5.64 11.66 11.94
CA ARG A 86 4.94 11.38 10.70
C ARG A 86 5.58 12.07 9.51
N VAL A 87 5.84 11.29 8.46
CA VAL A 87 6.36 11.76 7.17
C VAL A 87 5.56 11.14 6.03
N ASP A 88 5.44 11.85 4.93
CA ASP A 88 5.03 11.28 3.65
C ASP A 88 6.29 10.67 3.02
N LEU A 89 6.41 9.35 3.07
CA LEU A 89 7.64 8.65 2.74
C LEU A 89 7.81 8.44 1.24
N LEU A 90 6.76 7.90 0.58
CA LEU A 90 6.81 7.47 -0.82
C LEU A 90 5.53 7.87 -1.56
N GLU A 91 5.68 8.04 -2.85
CA GLU A 91 4.59 8.12 -3.83
C GLU A 91 4.58 6.88 -4.73
N ASN A 92 3.39 6.44 -5.12
CA ASN A 92 3.18 5.32 -6.05
C ASN A 92 2.12 5.69 -7.10
N LYS A 93 1.89 4.80 -8.07
CA LYS A 93 0.86 4.95 -9.09
C LYS A 93 -0.04 3.73 -9.10
N VAL A 94 -1.32 3.96 -9.40
CA VAL A 94 -2.28 2.88 -9.64
C VAL A 94 -2.18 2.44 -11.10
N ALA A 95 -2.14 1.14 -11.32
CA ALA A 95 -1.99 0.53 -12.64
C ALA A 95 -3.09 -0.51 -12.90
N LEU A 96 -3.54 -0.56 -14.14
CA LEU A 96 -4.37 -1.63 -14.68
C LEU A 96 -3.45 -2.71 -15.24
N VAL A 97 -3.62 -3.92 -14.74
CA VAL A 97 -2.81 -5.08 -15.11
C VAL A 97 -3.67 -6.19 -15.68
N VAL A 98 -3.05 -6.99 -16.54
CA VAL A 98 -3.68 -8.12 -17.20
C VAL A 98 -2.82 -9.37 -17.08
N PRO A 99 -3.42 -10.59 -17.16
CA PRO A 99 -2.67 -11.83 -17.21
C PRO A 99 -1.84 -11.92 -18.51
N GLU A 100 -0.91 -12.88 -18.52
CA GLU A 100 -0.06 -13.14 -19.69
C GLU A 100 -0.89 -13.31 -20.97
N GLY A 101 -0.49 -12.62 -22.03
CA GLY A 101 -1.16 -12.65 -23.33
C GLY A 101 -2.45 -11.85 -23.43
N ASN A 102 -2.92 -11.23 -22.34
CA ASN A 102 -4.12 -10.36 -22.33
C ASN A 102 -5.31 -10.97 -23.11
N PRO A 103 -5.83 -12.15 -22.72
CA PRO A 103 -6.84 -12.88 -23.50
C PRO A 103 -8.16 -12.11 -23.64
N ALA A 104 -8.49 -11.22 -22.70
CA ALA A 104 -9.69 -10.39 -22.73
C ALA A 104 -9.52 -9.09 -23.55
N ASN A 105 -8.30 -8.82 -24.07
CA ASN A 105 -7.97 -7.64 -24.86
C ASN A 105 -8.31 -6.32 -24.15
N ILE A 106 -8.01 -6.22 -22.85
CA ILE A 106 -8.15 -5.01 -22.03
C ILE A 106 -6.88 -4.18 -22.20
N ASN A 107 -6.98 -2.95 -22.73
CA ASN A 107 -5.82 -2.11 -23.04
C ASN A 107 -5.86 -0.75 -22.34
N SER A 108 -6.98 -0.42 -21.70
CA SER A 108 -7.17 0.84 -20.96
C SER A 108 -8.18 0.65 -19.83
N PHE A 109 -8.23 1.58 -18.90
CA PHE A 109 -9.27 1.60 -17.85
C PHE A 109 -10.70 1.63 -18.44
N ALA A 110 -10.90 2.26 -19.60
CA ALA A 110 -12.20 2.28 -20.26
C ALA A 110 -12.64 0.89 -20.75
N ASP A 111 -11.70 0.02 -21.11
CA ASP A 111 -11.98 -1.33 -21.59
C ASP A 111 -12.49 -2.26 -20.48
N ILE A 112 -12.34 -1.87 -19.21
CA ILE A 112 -12.90 -2.61 -18.06
C ILE A 112 -14.41 -2.81 -18.21
N ALA A 113 -15.12 -1.91 -18.90
CA ALA A 113 -16.54 -2.09 -19.22
C ALA A 113 -16.86 -3.44 -19.89
N ASN A 114 -15.90 -3.99 -20.62
CA ASN A 114 -16.05 -5.22 -21.43
C ASN A 114 -15.52 -6.48 -20.72
N CYS A 115 -14.86 -6.37 -19.54
CA CYS A 115 -14.34 -7.54 -18.85
C CYS A 115 -15.48 -8.43 -18.30
N GLU A 116 -15.20 -9.72 -18.18
CA GLU A 116 -16.07 -10.68 -17.51
C GLU A 116 -15.79 -10.73 -16.01
N SER A 117 -14.51 -10.45 -15.61
CA SER A 117 -14.06 -10.47 -14.22
C SER A 117 -12.90 -9.52 -13.98
N ILE A 118 -12.86 -8.92 -12.79
CA ILE A 118 -11.79 -8.01 -12.34
C ILE A 118 -11.43 -8.29 -10.89
N ALA A 119 -10.15 -8.28 -10.56
CA ALA A 119 -9.65 -8.36 -9.20
C ALA A 119 -9.38 -6.96 -8.63
N LEU A 120 -9.91 -6.69 -7.44
CA LEU A 120 -9.72 -5.45 -6.69
C LEU A 120 -9.34 -5.78 -5.24
N GLY A 121 -8.68 -4.84 -4.55
CA GLY A 121 -8.59 -4.88 -3.10
C GLY A 121 -9.97 -4.65 -2.46
N ASN A 122 -10.22 -5.24 -1.30
CA ASN A 122 -11.42 -4.96 -0.52
C ASN A 122 -11.33 -3.57 0.17
N ASP A 123 -12.33 -3.21 0.97
CA ASP A 123 -12.42 -1.89 1.62
C ASP A 123 -11.27 -1.58 2.60
N ASP A 124 -10.60 -2.60 3.14
CA ASP A 124 -9.46 -2.46 4.04
C ASP A 124 -8.12 -2.31 3.28
N VAL A 125 -8.13 -2.54 1.98
CA VAL A 125 -6.94 -2.48 1.12
C VAL A 125 -6.86 -1.10 0.46
N PRO A 126 -5.80 -0.29 0.70
CA PRO A 126 -5.70 1.05 0.13
C PRO A 126 -5.85 1.09 -1.40
N VAL A 127 -5.23 0.17 -2.15
CA VAL A 127 -5.41 0.13 -3.61
C VAL A 127 -6.86 -0.16 -4.01
N GLY A 128 -7.64 -0.85 -3.18
CA GLY A 128 -9.08 -1.04 -3.39
C GLY A 128 -9.82 0.30 -3.32
N GLN A 129 -9.47 1.17 -2.38
CA GLN A 129 -10.07 2.51 -2.25
C GLN A 129 -9.78 3.37 -3.49
N TYR A 130 -8.53 3.40 -3.97
CA TYR A 130 -8.18 4.08 -5.23
C TYR A 130 -8.89 3.46 -6.44
N SER A 131 -9.05 2.14 -6.46
CA SER A 131 -9.78 1.43 -7.52
C SER A 131 -11.24 1.87 -7.59
N ILE A 132 -11.90 1.99 -6.44
CA ILE A 132 -13.28 2.50 -6.33
C ILE A 132 -13.38 3.95 -6.82
N GLU A 133 -12.42 4.82 -6.47
CA GLU A 133 -12.36 6.20 -6.99
C GLU A 133 -12.30 6.20 -8.52
N ILE A 134 -11.37 5.43 -9.12
CA ILE A 134 -11.20 5.31 -10.57
C ILE A 134 -12.48 4.81 -11.23
N LEU A 135 -13.03 3.70 -10.76
CA LEU A 135 -14.19 3.07 -11.36
C LEU A 135 -15.46 3.94 -11.21
N THR A 136 -15.57 4.69 -10.12
CA THR A 136 -16.65 5.66 -9.89
C THR A 136 -16.53 6.84 -10.86
N ASN A 137 -15.34 7.42 -10.98
CA ASN A 137 -15.09 8.56 -11.88
C ASN A 137 -15.31 8.20 -13.35
N LEU A 138 -15.05 6.94 -13.72
CA LEU A 138 -15.32 6.41 -15.06
C LEU A 138 -16.77 5.92 -15.26
N GLY A 139 -17.59 5.88 -14.21
CA GLY A 139 -18.97 5.39 -14.27
C GLY A 139 -19.10 3.87 -14.49
N LEU A 140 -18.08 3.10 -14.12
CA LEU A 140 -18.01 1.64 -14.37
C LEU A 140 -18.40 0.81 -13.14
N LEU A 141 -18.30 1.36 -11.92
CA LEU A 141 -18.44 0.61 -10.67
C LEU A 141 -19.78 -0.10 -10.56
N GLU A 142 -20.90 0.60 -10.76
CA GLU A 142 -22.25 0.05 -10.65
C GLU A 142 -22.48 -1.15 -11.60
N GLY A 143 -21.94 -1.06 -12.82
CA GLY A 143 -22.05 -2.13 -13.80
C GLY A 143 -21.26 -3.40 -13.40
N LEU A 144 -20.09 -3.22 -12.79
CA LEU A 144 -19.26 -4.33 -12.31
C LEU A 144 -19.89 -5.01 -11.09
N GLU A 145 -20.42 -4.23 -10.15
CA GLU A 145 -21.07 -4.77 -8.93
C GLU A 145 -22.37 -5.50 -9.28
N SER A 146 -23.25 -4.89 -10.08
CA SER A 146 -24.52 -5.49 -10.50
C SER A 146 -24.32 -6.75 -11.34
N GLY A 147 -23.23 -6.80 -12.12
CA GLY A 147 -22.82 -7.96 -12.90
C GLY A 147 -22.10 -9.04 -12.08
N SER A 148 -21.84 -8.83 -10.79
CA SER A 148 -21.04 -9.72 -9.93
C SER A 148 -19.67 -10.04 -10.54
N LYS A 149 -19.03 -9.07 -11.17
CA LYS A 149 -17.77 -9.23 -11.90
C LYS A 149 -16.51 -9.04 -11.04
N ILE A 150 -16.67 -8.53 -9.82
CA ILE A 150 -15.56 -8.17 -8.94
C ILE A 150 -15.20 -9.34 -8.03
N THR A 151 -13.90 -9.68 -8.00
CA THR A 151 -13.31 -10.58 -7.00
C THR A 151 -12.42 -9.75 -6.09
N TYR A 152 -12.56 -9.89 -4.78
CA TYR A 152 -11.81 -9.09 -3.82
C TYR A 152 -10.64 -9.87 -3.23
N GLY A 153 -9.46 -9.22 -3.14
CA GLY A 153 -8.32 -9.64 -2.35
C GLY A 153 -8.28 -8.94 -1.00
N SER A 154 -7.79 -9.60 0.03
CA SER A 154 -7.62 -9.04 1.39
C SER A 154 -6.37 -8.16 1.51
N ASN A 155 -5.49 -8.21 0.53
CA ASN A 155 -4.34 -7.33 0.34
C ASN A 155 -3.94 -7.27 -1.14
N VAL A 156 -3.02 -6.38 -1.50
CA VAL A 156 -2.61 -6.20 -2.90
C VAL A 156 -1.94 -7.43 -3.50
N LYS A 157 -1.23 -8.24 -2.70
CA LYS A 157 -0.56 -9.47 -3.19
C LYS A 157 -1.55 -10.55 -3.61
N GLU A 158 -2.70 -10.65 -2.95
CA GLU A 158 -3.78 -11.53 -3.41
C GLU A 158 -4.36 -11.06 -4.75
N VAL A 159 -4.51 -9.74 -4.94
CA VAL A 159 -4.96 -9.19 -6.23
C VAL A 159 -3.97 -9.51 -7.35
N THR A 160 -2.66 -9.28 -7.14
CA THR A 160 -1.63 -9.63 -8.13
C THR A 160 -1.61 -11.11 -8.44
N THR A 161 -1.79 -11.98 -7.43
CA THR A 161 -1.85 -13.43 -7.61
C THR A 161 -3.01 -13.85 -8.49
N GLN A 162 -4.22 -13.32 -8.24
CA GLN A 162 -5.41 -13.63 -9.05
C GLN A 162 -5.20 -13.27 -10.54
N VAL A 163 -4.56 -12.13 -10.82
CA VAL A 163 -4.25 -11.72 -12.19
C VAL A 163 -3.18 -12.63 -12.79
N ASN A 164 -2.09 -12.88 -12.04
CA ASN A 164 -0.96 -13.68 -12.53
C ASN A 164 -1.35 -15.12 -12.86
N GLU A 165 -2.28 -15.69 -12.10
CA GLU A 165 -2.83 -17.03 -12.33
C GLU A 165 -3.90 -17.07 -13.44
N GLY A 166 -4.28 -15.92 -14.01
CA GLY A 166 -5.33 -15.82 -15.02
C GLY A 166 -6.73 -16.16 -14.49
N ALA A 167 -6.95 -16.00 -13.19
CA ALA A 167 -8.25 -16.22 -12.55
C ALA A 167 -9.26 -15.13 -12.89
N VAL A 168 -8.79 -13.97 -13.35
CA VAL A 168 -9.57 -12.80 -13.76
C VAL A 168 -9.02 -12.21 -15.06
N ASP A 169 -9.82 -11.41 -15.74
CA ASP A 169 -9.44 -10.75 -17.01
C ASP A 169 -8.46 -9.60 -16.80
N CYS A 170 -8.58 -8.89 -15.67
CA CYS A 170 -7.71 -7.79 -15.31
C CYS A 170 -7.75 -7.54 -13.79
N GLY A 171 -6.90 -6.64 -13.33
CA GLY A 171 -6.88 -6.20 -11.94
C GLY A 171 -6.35 -4.78 -11.81
N ILE A 172 -6.67 -4.11 -10.70
CA ILE A 172 -6.13 -2.80 -10.37
C ILE A 172 -5.22 -2.97 -9.15
N VAL A 173 -3.94 -2.61 -9.34
CA VAL A 173 -2.86 -2.76 -8.34
C VAL A 173 -1.97 -1.52 -8.37
N TYR A 174 -0.95 -1.46 -7.52
CA TYR A 174 0.08 -0.45 -7.67
C TYR A 174 1.07 -0.83 -8.78
N ALA A 175 1.65 0.17 -9.45
CA ALA A 175 2.65 -0.05 -10.50
C ALA A 175 3.87 -0.84 -9.99
N THR A 176 4.27 -0.60 -8.75
CA THR A 176 5.36 -1.32 -8.08
C THR A 176 5.04 -2.80 -7.84
N ASP A 177 3.81 -3.13 -7.45
CA ASP A 177 3.37 -4.53 -7.29
C ASP A 177 3.30 -5.24 -8.63
N ALA A 178 2.83 -4.56 -9.67
CA ALA A 178 2.83 -5.08 -11.03
C ALA A 178 4.27 -5.39 -11.51
N PHE A 179 5.21 -4.48 -11.25
CA PHE A 179 6.63 -4.66 -11.57
C PHE A 179 7.21 -5.87 -10.83
N SER A 180 7.03 -5.94 -9.50
CA SER A 180 7.56 -7.03 -8.67
C SER A 180 6.97 -8.40 -9.05
N ALA A 181 5.69 -8.44 -9.45
CA ALA A 181 5.02 -9.65 -9.86
C ALA A 181 5.26 -10.03 -11.35
N GLY A 182 5.95 -9.17 -12.11
CA GLY A 182 6.16 -9.37 -13.56
C GLY A 182 4.89 -9.29 -14.40
N LEU A 183 3.85 -8.59 -13.90
CA LEU A 183 2.58 -8.42 -14.61
C LEU A 183 2.68 -7.38 -15.72
N THR A 184 1.88 -7.57 -16.75
CA THR A 184 1.76 -6.59 -17.85
C THR A 184 0.87 -5.43 -17.39
N ILE A 185 1.46 -4.24 -17.30
CA ILE A 185 0.71 -2.98 -17.13
C ILE A 185 0.21 -2.55 -18.51
N VAL A 186 -1.09 -2.36 -18.64
CA VAL A 186 -1.72 -1.89 -19.89
C VAL A 186 -2.14 -0.42 -19.81
N ASP A 187 -2.36 0.11 -18.59
CA ASP A 187 -2.69 1.51 -18.37
C ASP A 187 -2.28 1.95 -16.96
N GLN A 188 -2.11 3.26 -16.74
CA GLN A 188 -1.86 3.84 -15.43
C GLN A 188 -2.82 4.99 -15.17
N ALA A 189 -3.32 5.09 -13.93
CA ALA A 189 -4.24 6.14 -13.53
C ALA A 189 -3.62 7.52 -13.74
N GLN A 190 -4.42 8.42 -14.34
CA GLN A 190 -4.07 9.82 -14.48
C GLN A 190 -4.48 10.60 -13.21
N GLU A 191 -3.94 11.81 -13.04
CA GLU A 191 -4.17 12.65 -11.86
C GLU A 191 -5.65 12.98 -11.58
N ASP A 192 -6.51 12.93 -12.59
CA ASP A 192 -7.95 13.18 -12.48
C ASP A 192 -8.78 11.92 -12.22
N MET A 193 -8.16 10.75 -12.21
CA MET A 193 -8.86 9.47 -12.00
C MET A 193 -8.99 9.08 -10.52
N CYS A 194 -7.99 9.37 -9.70
CA CYS A 194 -8.00 9.12 -8.26
C CYS A 194 -7.09 10.09 -7.51
N SER A 195 -7.22 10.11 -6.19
CA SER A 195 -6.32 10.86 -5.31
C SER A 195 -4.88 10.34 -5.41
N GLN A 196 -3.91 11.20 -5.07
CA GLN A 196 -2.49 10.86 -5.10
C GLN A 196 -2.17 9.74 -4.12
N VAL A 197 -1.40 8.76 -4.56
CA VAL A 197 -1.04 7.59 -3.75
C VAL A 197 0.20 7.92 -2.92
N ILE A 198 0.00 8.29 -1.67
CA ILE A 198 1.06 8.60 -0.72
C ILE A 198 1.14 7.52 0.35
N TYR A 199 2.36 7.11 0.66
CA TYR A 199 2.68 6.17 1.74
C TYR A 199 3.22 6.95 2.94
N PRO A 200 2.37 7.29 3.92
CA PRO A 200 2.84 7.88 5.15
C PRO A 200 3.49 6.83 6.05
N ALA A 201 4.53 7.25 6.77
CA ALA A 201 5.19 6.48 7.81
C ALA A 201 5.23 7.27 9.12
N ALA A 202 5.08 6.60 10.25
CA ALA A 202 5.18 7.22 11.56
C ALA A 202 5.67 6.21 12.62
N VAL A 203 6.44 6.70 13.57
CA VAL A 203 6.70 5.99 14.82
C VAL A 203 5.44 6.01 15.66
N LEU A 204 5.13 4.91 16.35
CA LEU A 204 3.98 4.87 17.24
C LEU A 204 4.38 5.20 18.68
N ASN A 205 3.53 5.96 19.38
CA ASN A 205 3.77 6.39 20.77
C ASN A 205 3.69 5.25 21.79
N ILE A 206 3.15 4.09 21.39
CA ILE A 206 3.14 2.84 22.17
C ILE A 206 4.49 2.11 22.14
N SER A 207 5.41 2.51 21.26
CA SER A 207 6.73 1.90 21.11
C SER A 207 7.53 1.96 22.41
N GLN A 208 8.18 0.84 22.76
CA GLN A 208 9.16 0.78 23.85
C GLN A 208 10.57 1.18 23.38
N HIS A 209 10.74 1.46 22.06
CA HIS A 209 12.00 1.67 21.36
C HIS A 209 11.97 2.92 20.48
N LEU A 210 11.46 4.04 21.02
CA LEU A 210 11.20 5.27 20.27
C LEU A 210 12.42 5.80 19.51
N GLU A 211 13.60 5.78 20.10
CA GLU A 211 14.81 6.34 19.47
C GLU A 211 15.30 5.45 18.32
N GLU A 212 15.22 4.14 18.46
CA GLU A 212 15.58 3.19 17.41
C GLU A 212 14.55 3.19 16.27
N ALA A 213 13.26 3.34 16.61
CA ALA A 213 12.20 3.50 15.61
C ALA A 213 12.39 4.80 14.79
N LYS A 214 12.73 5.90 15.45
CA LYS A 214 13.07 7.17 14.78
C LYS A 214 14.32 7.03 13.91
N ALA A 215 15.35 6.30 14.39
CA ALA A 215 16.56 6.06 13.63
C ALA A 215 16.29 5.24 12.36
N PHE A 216 15.45 4.20 12.46
CA PHE A 216 15.04 3.42 11.29
C PHE A 216 14.17 4.24 10.32
N LEU A 217 13.22 5.04 10.83
CA LEU A 217 12.43 5.96 10.00
C LEU A 217 13.33 6.98 9.26
N ALA A 218 14.36 7.50 9.92
CA ALA A 218 15.34 8.38 9.27
C ALA A 218 16.16 7.63 8.20
N TYR A 219 16.53 6.38 8.44
CA TYR A 219 17.23 5.55 7.46
C TYR A 219 16.37 5.29 6.21
N LEU A 220 15.06 5.07 6.38
CA LEU A 220 14.12 4.90 5.26
C LEU A 220 14.06 6.13 4.32
N GLN A 221 14.42 7.31 4.81
CA GLN A 221 14.51 8.55 4.04
C GLN A 221 15.94 8.80 3.49
N GLY A 222 16.89 7.92 3.79
CA GLY A 222 18.28 8.02 3.35
C GLY A 222 18.50 7.48 1.94
N GLU A 223 19.67 7.81 1.36
CA GLU A 223 20.03 7.47 -0.03
C GLU A 223 19.97 5.96 -0.32
N GLU A 224 20.41 5.10 0.61
CA GLU A 224 20.44 3.65 0.41
C GLU A 224 19.03 3.07 0.30
N ALA A 225 18.12 3.43 1.22
CA ALA A 225 16.73 2.98 1.19
C ALA A 225 15.98 3.58 -0.02
N THR A 226 16.20 4.86 -0.33
CA THR A 226 15.64 5.52 -1.51
C THR A 226 16.00 4.77 -2.80
N ALA A 227 17.25 4.38 -2.97
CA ALA A 227 17.68 3.63 -4.16
C ALA A 227 16.95 2.28 -4.32
N VAL A 228 16.66 1.58 -3.21
CA VAL A 228 15.87 0.34 -3.24
C VAL A 228 14.42 0.64 -3.64
N PHE A 229 13.79 1.65 -3.05
CA PHE A 229 12.42 2.03 -3.40
C PHE A 229 12.29 2.43 -4.88
N GLU A 230 13.21 3.26 -5.38
CA GLU A 230 13.23 3.70 -6.79
C GLU A 230 13.45 2.53 -7.76
N SER A 231 14.19 1.50 -7.36
CA SER A 231 14.48 0.33 -8.21
C SER A 231 13.23 -0.42 -8.67
N VAL A 232 12.15 -0.34 -7.91
CA VAL A 232 10.85 -0.96 -8.24
C VAL A 232 9.78 0.05 -8.66
N GLY A 233 10.13 1.36 -8.70
CA GLY A 233 9.26 2.41 -9.24
C GLY A 233 8.51 3.25 -8.21
N PHE A 234 8.81 3.15 -6.91
CA PHE A 234 8.39 4.18 -5.95
C PHE A 234 9.14 5.49 -6.21
N ALA A 235 8.51 6.60 -5.88
CA ALA A 235 9.16 7.90 -5.83
C ALA A 235 9.21 8.41 -4.37
N PRO A 236 10.36 8.84 -3.84
CA PRO A 236 10.40 9.49 -2.54
C PRO A 236 9.65 10.82 -2.59
N VAL A 237 8.92 11.14 -1.53
CA VAL A 237 8.28 12.46 -1.37
C VAL A 237 9.30 13.39 -0.71
N GLY A 238 9.75 14.41 -1.46
CA GLY A 238 10.76 15.39 -1.04
C GLY A 238 10.20 16.53 -0.17
#